data_dbf4591894f44ee2b3e3b9bc19532307
#
_entry.id   dbf4591894f44ee2b3e3b9bc19532307
#
_cell.length_a   1.000
_cell.length_b   1.000
_cell.length_c   1.000
_cell.angle_alpha   90.00
_cell.angle_beta   90.00
_cell.angle_gamma   90.00
#
_symmetry.space_group_name_H-M   'P 1'
#
loop_
_entity.id
_entity.type
_entity.pdbx_description
1 polymer ?
#
loop_
_entity_poly.entity_id
_entity_poly.type
_entity_poly.pdbx_seq_one_letter_code
_entity_poly.pdbx_strand_id
1 'polypeptide(L)'
;MVTLDFSAMEAKWRDAWYEARINESEPEPGKKKFFMIFAYPGVTGYMHVGHMRGYSVTDAIVRYKMMTGHRVLFPVGTHATGNGAIGFARKVERGDPATIEQLKANGCTEETIRSLSDPMEVVKFFSQVYVNDYWKRFGFMSDWRRFTSTVNPDYSKFIEWQMRKLMSLGLLVQRPYFAPACVEHGPVAIDASETDISKGGGAEVLEYTL
;
A
#
# COMPACT_ATOMS: atom_id res chain seq x y z
N MET A 1 35.14 26.27 -1.46
CA MET A 1 34.52 24.96 -1.80
C MET A 1 33.07 25.20 -2.13
N VAL A 2 32.61 24.76 -3.29
CA VAL A 2 31.16 24.79 -3.60
C VAL A 2 30.51 23.70 -2.79
N THR A 3 29.65 24.08 -1.84
CA THR A 3 28.84 23.11 -1.09
C THR A 3 27.71 22.64 -2.02
N LEU A 4 27.68 21.35 -2.33
CA LEU A 4 26.59 20.76 -3.12
C LEU A 4 25.34 20.64 -2.24
N ASP A 5 24.25 21.24 -2.69
CA ASP A 5 22.93 21.04 -2.09
C ASP A 5 22.25 19.83 -2.75
N PHE A 6 22.42 18.66 -2.16
CA PHE A 6 21.86 17.42 -2.67
C PHE A 6 20.32 17.46 -2.69
N SER A 7 19.69 18.06 -1.68
CA SER A 7 18.22 18.15 -1.61
C SER A 7 17.65 18.98 -2.75
N ALA A 8 18.27 20.10 -3.07
CA ALA A 8 17.88 20.93 -4.21
C ALA A 8 18.09 20.22 -5.55
N MET A 9 19.21 19.47 -5.69
CA MET A 9 19.49 18.67 -6.88
C MET A 9 18.47 17.54 -7.08
N GLU A 10 18.14 16.81 -6.03
CA GLU A 10 17.13 15.75 -6.05
C GLU A 10 15.75 16.29 -6.42
N ALA A 11 15.32 17.38 -5.80
CA ALA A 11 14.06 18.04 -6.12
C ALA A 11 14.00 18.45 -7.59
N LYS A 12 15.05 19.15 -8.09
CA LYS A 12 15.13 19.59 -9.48
C LYS A 12 14.93 18.44 -10.48
N TRP A 13 15.64 17.33 -10.30
CA TRP A 13 15.59 16.23 -11.26
C TRP A 13 14.30 15.44 -11.15
N ARG A 14 13.79 15.19 -9.95
CA ARG A 14 12.52 14.56 -9.73
C ARG A 14 11.38 15.31 -10.42
N ASP A 15 11.33 16.63 -10.22
CA ASP A 15 10.28 17.48 -10.76
C ASP A 15 10.37 17.53 -12.31
N ALA A 16 11.58 17.63 -12.86
CA ALA A 16 11.81 17.56 -14.31
C ALA A 16 11.37 16.23 -14.92
N TRP A 17 11.61 15.09 -14.25
CA TRP A 17 11.17 13.78 -14.72
C TRP A 17 9.65 13.65 -14.76
N TYR A 18 8.96 14.12 -13.72
CA TYR A 18 7.49 14.04 -13.66
C TYR A 18 6.82 15.06 -14.59
N GLU A 19 7.40 16.25 -14.77
CA GLU A 19 6.94 17.21 -15.76
C GLU A 19 7.07 16.66 -17.19
N ALA A 20 8.19 16.01 -17.48
CA ALA A 20 8.41 15.32 -18.76
C ALA A 20 7.62 14.01 -18.90
N ARG A 21 6.90 13.57 -17.86
CA ARG A 21 6.07 12.36 -17.84
C ARG A 21 6.81 11.08 -18.26
N ILE A 22 8.12 10.99 -17.96
CA ILE A 22 8.92 9.84 -18.37
C ILE A 22 8.50 8.54 -17.64
N ASN A 23 7.82 8.65 -16.51
CA ASN A 23 7.25 7.55 -15.74
C ASN A 23 5.91 7.03 -16.29
N GLU A 24 5.28 7.75 -17.22
CA GLU A 24 4.01 7.34 -17.82
C GLU A 24 4.23 6.39 -19.00
N SER A 25 3.44 5.34 -19.09
CA SER A 25 3.59 4.33 -20.13
C SER A 25 2.29 4.08 -20.87
N GLU A 26 2.36 4.20 -22.21
CA GLU A 26 1.31 3.77 -23.11
C GLU A 26 1.83 2.69 -24.05
N PRO A 27 0.95 1.78 -24.54
CA PRO A 27 1.34 0.79 -25.53
C PRO A 27 1.91 1.45 -26.79
N GLU A 28 3.08 1.01 -27.22
CA GLU A 28 3.73 1.47 -28.46
C GLU A 28 4.02 0.27 -29.34
N PRO A 29 3.45 0.23 -30.60
CA PRO A 29 3.71 -0.86 -31.53
C PRO A 29 5.21 -0.99 -31.82
N GLY A 30 5.72 -2.22 -31.88
CA GLY A 30 7.11 -2.51 -32.18
C GLY A 30 8.11 -2.36 -31.03
N LYS A 31 7.74 -1.71 -29.93
CA LYS A 31 8.60 -1.65 -28.75
C LYS A 31 8.43 -2.85 -27.82
N LYS A 32 9.53 -3.32 -27.28
CA LYS A 32 9.53 -4.33 -26.21
C LYS A 32 8.81 -3.79 -24.98
N LYS A 33 7.92 -4.59 -24.43
CA LYS A 33 7.15 -4.25 -23.22
C LYS A 33 7.77 -4.90 -22.00
N PHE A 34 7.75 -4.18 -20.88
CA PHE A 34 8.13 -4.71 -19.58
C PHE A 34 7.10 -4.27 -18.55
N PHE A 35 6.57 -5.22 -17.79
CA PHE A 35 5.67 -4.98 -16.69
C PHE A 35 6.36 -5.33 -15.39
N MET A 36 6.30 -4.43 -14.42
CA MET A 36 6.83 -4.63 -13.09
C MET A 36 5.80 -4.20 -12.06
N ILE A 37 5.64 -4.99 -11.02
CA ILE A 37 4.81 -4.65 -9.87
C ILE A 37 5.57 -5.04 -8.61
N PHE A 38 5.42 -4.24 -7.56
CA PHE A 38 5.85 -4.58 -6.21
C PHE A 38 4.62 -4.79 -5.33
N ALA A 39 4.74 -5.63 -4.31
CA ALA A 39 3.64 -5.91 -3.39
C ALA A 39 3.07 -4.61 -2.81
N TYR A 40 1.75 -4.45 -2.86
CA TYR A 40 1.09 -3.29 -2.30
C TYR A 40 1.25 -3.29 -0.78
N PRO A 41 1.73 -2.20 -0.17
CA PRO A 41 1.89 -2.13 1.28
C PRO A 41 0.53 -2.08 1.97
N GLY A 42 0.45 -2.72 3.13
CA GLY A 42 -0.70 -2.60 4.02
C GLY A 42 -0.84 -1.16 4.54
N VAL A 43 -2.08 -0.70 4.68
CA VAL A 43 -2.38 0.62 5.21
C VAL A 43 -2.52 0.54 6.73
N THR A 44 -1.37 0.47 7.41
CA THR A 44 -1.28 0.25 8.87
C THR A 44 -0.52 1.35 9.61
N GLY A 45 -0.20 2.46 8.95
CA GLY A 45 0.59 3.56 9.48
C GLY A 45 1.70 4.01 8.52
N TYR A 46 2.71 4.70 9.04
CA TYR A 46 3.84 5.18 8.23
C TYR A 46 4.74 4.05 7.75
N MET A 47 5.31 4.22 6.54
CA MET A 47 6.28 3.27 6.02
C MET A 47 7.60 3.34 6.78
N HIS A 48 8.27 2.20 6.91
CA HIS A 48 9.63 2.10 7.41
C HIS A 48 10.63 1.78 6.30
N VAL A 49 11.93 1.89 6.59
CA VAL A 49 13.02 1.69 5.64
C VAL A 49 12.95 0.35 4.88
N GLY A 50 12.41 -0.70 5.51
CA GLY A 50 12.23 -2.01 4.86
C GLY A 50 11.29 -1.96 3.65
N HIS A 51 10.21 -1.18 3.72
CA HIS A 51 9.33 -0.95 2.57
C HIS A 51 10.09 -0.23 1.44
N MET A 52 10.81 0.83 1.78
CA MET A 52 11.53 1.63 0.79
C MET A 52 12.65 0.86 0.09
N ARG A 53 13.31 -0.07 0.81
CA ARG A 53 14.32 -0.97 0.22
C ARG A 53 13.72 -1.80 -0.93
N GLY A 54 12.55 -2.40 -0.74
CA GLY A 54 11.90 -3.21 -1.78
C GLY A 54 11.53 -2.37 -3.00
N TYR A 55 10.92 -1.22 -2.80
CA TYR A 55 10.58 -0.29 -3.88
C TYR A 55 11.81 0.22 -4.62
N SER A 56 12.90 0.54 -3.92
CA SER A 56 14.14 1.03 -4.55
C SER A 56 14.79 -0.01 -5.47
N VAL A 57 14.80 -1.29 -5.07
CA VAL A 57 15.30 -2.37 -5.92
C VAL A 57 14.43 -2.53 -7.17
N THR A 58 13.10 -2.48 -6.98
CA THR A 58 12.14 -2.55 -8.09
C THR A 58 12.33 -1.38 -9.06
N ASP A 59 12.46 -0.16 -8.55
CA ASP A 59 12.66 1.05 -9.35
C ASP A 59 13.99 1.01 -10.14
N ALA A 60 15.05 0.47 -9.55
CA ALA A 60 16.31 0.28 -10.26
C ALA A 60 16.16 -0.63 -11.49
N ILE A 61 15.40 -1.71 -11.37
CA ILE A 61 15.09 -2.61 -12.50
C ILE A 61 14.24 -1.88 -13.55
N VAL A 62 13.24 -1.13 -13.12
CA VAL A 62 12.38 -0.31 -14.00
C VAL A 62 13.24 0.66 -14.81
N ARG A 63 14.09 1.45 -14.17
CA ARG A 63 15.02 2.40 -14.84
C ARG A 63 15.96 1.71 -15.81
N TYR A 64 16.54 0.59 -15.44
CA TYR A 64 17.39 -0.20 -16.33
C TYR A 64 16.63 -0.62 -17.60
N LYS A 65 15.39 -1.09 -17.45
CA LYS A 65 14.56 -1.47 -18.59
C LYS A 65 14.18 -0.29 -19.48
N MET A 66 13.86 0.86 -18.87
CA MET A 66 13.64 2.10 -19.62
C MET A 66 14.87 2.51 -20.42
N MET A 67 16.05 2.51 -19.80
CA MET A 67 17.33 2.84 -20.46
C MET A 67 17.70 1.88 -21.59
N THR A 68 17.23 0.63 -21.53
CA THR A 68 17.43 -0.37 -22.60
C THR A 68 16.31 -0.36 -23.65
N GLY A 69 15.49 0.68 -23.68
CA GLY A 69 14.51 0.94 -24.76
C GLY A 69 13.19 0.20 -24.61
N HIS A 70 12.89 -0.39 -23.44
CA HIS A 70 11.59 -1.00 -23.19
C HIS A 70 10.53 0.08 -22.87
N ARG A 71 9.29 -0.18 -23.27
CA ARG A 71 8.13 0.46 -22.67
C ARG A 71 7.81 -0.23 -21.34
N VAL A 72 7.96 0.49 -20.26
CA VAL A 72 7.84 -0.07 -18.91
C VAL A 72 6.56 0.43 -18.26
N LEU A 73 5.72 -0.49 -17.79
CA LEU A 73 4.58 -0.19 -16.94
C LEU A 73 4.89 -0.65 -15.51
N PHE A 74 4.95 0.33 -14.61
CA PHE A 74 5.13 0.11 -13.16
C PHE A 74 3.99 0.78 -12.39
N PRO A 75 2.83 0.11 -12.24
CA PRO A 75 1.74 0.60 -11.40
C PRO A 75 2.05 0.38 -9.92
N VAL A 76 1.45 1.18 -9.07
CA VAL A 76 1.50 1.05 -7.61
C VAL A 76 0.11 1.13 -7.00
N GLY A 77 -0.02 0.64 -5.78
CA GLY A 77 -1.28 0.68 -5.06
C GLY A 77 -1.11 0.43 -3.58
N THR A 78 -2.23 0.38 -2.86
CA THR A 78 -2.28 0.10 -1.43
C THR A 78 -3.15 -1.12 -1.15
N HIS A 79 -2.70 -1.95 -0.20
CA HIS A 79 -3.46 -3.06 0.35
C HIS A 79 -4.26 -2.54 1.55
N ALA A 80 -5.50 -2.18 1.33
CA ALA A 80 -6.37 -1.57 2.34
C ALA A 80 -7.41 -2.54 2.93
N THR A 81 -7.52 -3.75 2.38
CA THR A 81 -8.40 -4.81 2.91
C THR A 81 -7.77 -5.50 4.12
N GLY A 82 -8.61 -6.08 4.99
CA GLY A 82 -8.16 -6.68 6.24
C GLY A 82 -8.23 -5.73 7.43
N ASN A 83 -7.66 -6.15 8.57
CA ASN A 83 -7.82 -5.46 9.84
C ASN A 83 -6.86 -4.28 10.08
N GLY A 84 -5.91 -4.02 9.17
CA GLY A 84 -4.87 -3.02 9.36
C GLY A 84 -5.39 -1.60 9.59
N ALA A 85 -6.19 -1.08 8.65
CA ALA A 85 -6.78 0.25 8.77
C ALA A 85 -7.78 0.34 9.93
N ILE A 86 -8.56 -0.72 10.16
CA ILE A 86 -9.50 -0.80 11.29
C ILE A 86 -8.74 -0.73 12.62
N GLY A 87 -7.66 -1.50 12.76
CA GLY A 87 -6.84 -1.50 13.97
C GLY A 87 -6.19 -0.15 14.23
N PHE A 88 -5.71 0.53 13.18
CA PHE A 88 -5.17 1.89 13.31
C PHE A 88 -6.25 2.89 13.76
N ALA A 89 -7.41 2.87 13.11
CA ALA A 89 -8.53 3.74 13.46
C ALA A 89 -8.98 3.58 14.93
N ARG A 90 -9.03 2.34 15.42
CA ARG A 90 -9.35 2.05 16.82
C ARG A 90 -8.29 2.55 17.81
N LYS A 91 -7.00 2.50 17.45
CA LYS A 91 -5.94 3.11 18.27
C LYS A 91 -6.15 4.62 18.41
N VAL A 92 -6.51 5.29 17.31
CA VAL A 92 -6.83 6.71 17.32
C VAL A 92 -8.07 6.98 18.18
N GLU A 93 -9.16 6.24 17.99
CA GLU A 93 -10.41 6.37 18.74
C GLU A 93 -10.21 6.21 20.26
N ARG A 94 -9.36 5.25 20.67
CA ARG A 94 -9.02 5.01 22.09
C ARG A 94 -8.01 6.02 22.65
N GLY A 95 -7.48 6.92 21.82
CA GLY A 95 -6.46 7.89 22.22
C GLY A 95 -5.12 7.28 22.55
N ASP A 96 -4.70 6.21 21.84
CA ASP A 96 -3.42 5.53 22.06
C ASP A 96 -2.26 6.54 22.02
N PRO A 97 -1.52 6.75 23.14
CA PRO A 97 -0.56 7.84 23.24
C PRO A 97 0.54 7.77 22.18
N ALA A 98 1.05 6.59 21.89
CA ALA A 98 2.13 6.40 20.91
C ALA A 98 1.65 6.74 19.50
N THR A 99 0.44 6.32 19.12
CA THR A 99 -0.17 6.64 17.83
C THR A 99 -0.43 8.13 17.67
N ILE A 100 -1.00 8.77 18.69
CA ILE A 100 -1.28 10.22 18.68
C ILE A 100 0.01 11.04 18.60
N GLU A 101 1.02 10.69 19.39
CA GLU A 101 2.33 11.35 19.37
C GLU A 101 3.00 11.23 18.00
N GLN A 102 2.97 10.04 17.41
CA GLN A 102 3.51 9.80 16.07
C GLN A 102 2.81 10.66 15.01
N LEU A 103 1.49 10.75 15.05
CA LEU A 103 0.72 11.60 14.12
C LEU A 103 1.10 13.07 14.29
N LYS A 104 1.17 13.58 15.52
CA LYS A 104 1.59 14.95 15.82
C LYS A 104 3.02 15.24 15.37
N ALA A 105 3.95 14.33 15.62
CA ALA A 105 5.35 14.45 15.19
C ALA A 105 5.47 14.50 13.66
N ASN A 106 4.53 13.93 12.90
CA ASN A 106 4.44 14.01 11.45
C ASN A 106 3.56 15.18 10.96
N GLY A 107 3.22 16.13 11.81
CA GLY A 107 2.53 17.36 11.43
C GLY A 107 1.01 17.24 11.26
N CYS A 108 0.38 16.17 11.72
CA CYS A 108 -1.06 16.02 11.66
C CYS A 108 -1.75 17.00 12.61
N THR A 109 -2.78 17.69 12.11
CA THR A 109 -3.62 18.56 12.93
C THR A 109 -4.57 17.74 13.81
N GLU A 110 -5.09 18.33 14.86
CA GLU A 110 -6.09 17.68 15.72
C GLU A 110 -7.35 17.26 14.94
N GLU A 111 -7.72 18.01 13.90
CA GLU A 111 -8.83 17.67 13.00
C GLU A 111 -8.52 16.43 12.20
N THR A 112 -7.33 16.37 11.57
CA THR A 112 -6.86 15.17 10.85
C THR A 112 -6.81 13.96 11.78
N ILE A 113 -6.25 14.10 12.98
CA ILE A 113 -6.18 13.01 13.95
C ILE A 113 -7.58 12.48 14.26
N ARG A 114 -8.54 13.36 14.53
CA ARG A 114 -9.93 12.93 14.80
C ARG A 114 -10.57 12.20 13.63
N SER A 115 -10.33 12.64 12.38
CA SER A 115 -10.88 11.96 11.20
C SER A 115 -10.35 10.53 11.04
N LEU A 116 -9.13 10.24 11.51
CA LEU A 116 -8.51 8.93 11.44
C LEU A 116 -9.12 7.88 12.39
N SER A 117 -10.17 8.21 13.14
CA SER A 117 -11.03 7.23 13.81
C SER A 117 -11.94 6.46 12.81
N ASP A 118 -12.08 6.96 11.56
CA ASP A 118 -12.74 6.26 10.47
C ASP A 118 -11.70 5.43 9.68
N PRO A 119 -11.86 4.11 9.53
CA PRO A 119 -10.96 3.27 8.74
C PRO A 119 -10.80 3.73 7.29
N MET A 120 -11.83 4.27 6.65
CA MET A 120 -11.73 4.75 5.27
C MET A 120 -10.90 6.04 5.17
N GLU A 121 -10.97 6.92 6.18
CA GLU A 121 -10.09 8.09 6.25
C GLU A 121 -8.63 7.68 6.51
N VAL A 122 -8.38 6.63 7.30
CA VAL A 122 -7.03 6.02 7.44
C VAL A 122 -6.51 5.56 6.08
N VAL A 123 -7.32 4.85 5.30
CA VAL A 123 -6.93 4.40 3.95
C VAL A 123 -6.59 5.57 3.05
N LYS A 124 -7.44 6.59 2.99
CA LYS A 124 -7.22 7.78 2.14
C LYS A 124 -5.96 8.53 2.56
N PHE A 125 -5.82 8.82 3.84
CA PHE A 125 -4.70 9.55 4.39
C PHE A 125 -3.36 8.86 4.10
N PHE A 126 -3.19 7.62 4.52
CA PHE A 126 -1.92 6.93 4.32
C PHE A 126 -1.64 6.60 2.85
N SER A 127 -2.67 6.37 2.02
CA SER A 127 -2.45 6.24 0.57
C SER A 127 -1.85 7.51 -0.03
N GLN A 128 -2.30 8.69 0.40
CA GLN A 128 -1.72 9.97 -0.04
C GLN A 128 -0.31 10.18 0.51
N VAL A 129 -0.07 9.88 1.79
CA VAL A 129 1.26 9.92 2.40
C VAL A 129 2.23 9.00 1.65
N TYR A 130 1.83 7.78 1.33
CA TYR A 130 2.68 6.84 0.59
C TYR A 130 3.05 7.35 -0.80
N VAL A 131 2.07 7.88 -1.54
CA VAL A 131 2.32 8.41 -2.87
C VAL A 131 3.18 9.67 -2.83
N ASN A 132 2.82 10.66 -1.99
CA ASN A 132 3.40 12.00 -2.07
C ASN A 132 4.69 12.14 -1.24
N ASP A 133 4.71 11.60 0.00
CA ASP A 133 5.79 11.85 0.94
C ASP A 133 6.88 10.79 0.87
N TYR A 134 6.55 9.60 0.30
CA TYR A 134 7.52 8.53 0.11
C TYR A 134 7.84 8.32 -1.37
N TRP A 135 6.95 7.72 -2.14
CA TRP A 135 7.29 7.23 -3.48
C TRP A 135 7.66 8.32 -4.47
N LYS A 136 6.85 9.38 -4.56
CA LYS A 136 7.18 10.52 -5.42
C LYS A 136 8.42 11.26 -4.92
N ARG A 137 8.58 11.40 -3.60
CA ARG A 137 9.73 12.08 -3.02
C ARG A 137 11.04 11.33 -3.28
N PHE A 138 11.01 9.99 -3.31
CA PHE A 138 12.13 9.16 -3.76
C PHE A 138 12.36 9.18 -5.27
N GLY A 139 11.45 9.77 -6.04
CA GLY A 139 11.56 9.88 -7.48
C GLY A 139 11.30 8.57 -8.24
N PHE A 140 10.48 7.67 -7.70
CA PHE A 140 10.18 6.39 -8.35
C PHE A 140 9.48 6.56 -9.69
N MET A 141 9.82 5.72 -10.67
CA MET A 141 9.28 5.72 -12.03
C MET A 141 7.95 4.97 -12.14
N SER A 142 7.08 5.14 -11.15
CA SER A 142 5.73 4.57 -11.19
C SER A 142 4.78 5.41 -12.01
N ASP A 143 3.86 4.77 -12.73
CA ASP A 143 2.78 5.46 -13.44
C ASP A 143 1.66 5.82 -12.46
N TRP A 144 1.72 7.03 -11.91
CA TRP A 144 0.80 7.54 -10.87
C TRP A 144 -0.66 7.60 -11.32
N ARG A 145 -0.92 7.64 -12.63
CA ARG A 145 -2.28 7.59 -13.20
C ARG A 145 -2.96 6.25 -12.95
N ARG A 146 -2.17 5.22 -12.70
CA ARG A 146 -2.60 3.83 -12.49
C ARG A 146 -2.49 3.40 -11.02
N PHE A 147 -2.52 4.38 -10.11
CA PHE A 147 -2.63 4.09 -8.70
C PHE A 147 -3.97 3.42 -8.39
N THR A 148 -3.95 2.38 -7.55
CA THR A 148 -5.15 1.70 -7.09
C THR A 148 -5.09 1.36 -5.61
N SER A 149 -6.25 1.05 -5.03
CA SER A 149 -6.36 0.48 -3.69
C SER A 149 -7.27 -0.73 -3.76
N THR A 150 -7.01 -1.73 -2.93
CA THR A 150 -7.81 -2.97 -2.90
C THR A 150 -9.27 -2.74 -2.46
N VAL A 151 -9.62 -1.55 -1.97
CA VAL A 151 -10.99 -1.13 -1.66
C VAL A 151 -11.67 -0.33 -2.77
N ASN A 152 -10.98 -0.09 -3.89
CA ASN A 152 -11.59 0.60 -5.03
C ASN A 152 -12.70 -0.25 -5.66
N PRO A 153 -13.82 0.34 -6.08
CA PRO A 153 -14.94 -0.40 -6.66
C PRO A 153 -14.55 -1.26 -7.88
N ASP A 154 -13.69 -0.76 -8.75
CA ASP A 154 -13.26 -1.52 -9.92
C ASP A 154 -12.35 -2.69 -9.57
N TYR A 155 -11.51 -2.54 -8.53
CA TYR A 155 -10.74 -3.64 -7.98
C TYR A 155 -11.66 -4.72 -7.40
N SER A 156 -12.67 -4.33 -6.63
CA SER A 156 -13.67 -5.26 -6.06
C SER A 156 -14.42 -6.02 -7.14
N LYS A 157 -14.86 -5.37 -8.22
CA LYS A 157 -15.49 -6.02 -9.38
C LYS A 157 -14.59 -7.07 -10.04
N PHE A 158 -13.29 -6.76 -10.17
CA PHE A 158 -12.34 -7.72 -10.73
C PHE A 158 -12.18 -8.95 -9.83
N ILE A 159 -12.08 -8.76 -8.52
CA ILE A 159 -12.00 -9.86 -7.55
C ILE A 159 -13.30 -10.71 -7.59
N GLU A 160 -14.46 -10.07 -7.62
CA GLU A 160 -15.74 -10.78 -7.75
C GLU A 160 -15.78 -11.63 -9.03
N TRP A 161 -15.37 -11.06 -10.17
CA TRP A 161 -15.25 -11.81 -11.43
C TRP A 161 -14.31 -13.00 -11.30
N GLN A 162 -13.13 -12.82 -10.69
CA GLN A 162 -12.14 -13.87 -10.48
C GLN A 162 -12.71 -15.00 -9.62
N MET A 163 -13.37 -14.69 -8.51
CA MET A 163 -13.98 -15.65 -7.62
C MET A 163 -15.07 -16.45 -8.34
N ARG A 164 -15.98 -15.79 -9.06
CA ARG A 164 -17.01 -16.45 -9.87
C ARG A 164 -16.39 -17.38 -10.92
N LYS A 165 -15.29 -16.97 -11.55
CA LYS A 165 -14.58 -17.80 -12.54
C LYS A 165 -13.97 -19.04 -11.88
N LEU A 166 -13.32 -18.91 -10.74
CA LEU A 166 -12.76 -20.04 -9.98
C LEU A 166 -13.87 -21.03 -9.55
N MET A 167 -15.00 -20.53 -9.07
CA MET A 167 -16.17 -21.36 -8.74
C MET A 167 -16.66 -22.13 -9.96
N SER A 168 -16.81 -21.48 -11.11
CA SER A 168 -17.29 -22.12 -12.35
C SER A 168 -16.36 -23.20 -12.87
N LEU A 169 -15.07 -23.16 -12.51
CA LEU A 169 -14.07 -24.15 -12.86
C LEU A 169 -13.92 -25.26 -11.81
N GLY A 170 -14.69 -25.22 -10.71
CA GLY A 170 -14.59 -26.17 -9.60
C GLY A 170 -13.29 -26.05 -8.79
N LEU A 171 -12.55 -24.94 -8.93
CA LEU A 171 -11.29 -24.69 -8.24
C LEU A 171 -11.49 -24.03 -6.87
N LEU A 172 -12.66 -23.50 -6.60
CA LEU A 172 -13.04 -22.95 -5.30
C LEU A 172 -14.12 -23.84 -4.67
N VAL A 173 -13.81 -24.38 -3.49
CA VAL A 173 -14.68 -25.28 -2.74
C VAL A 173 -14.89 -24.76 -1.34
N GLN A 174 -16.08 -24.99 -0.79
CA GLN A 174 -16.39 -24.70 0.59
C GLN A 174 -16.13 -25.94 1.45
N ARG A 175 -15.33 -25.78 2.52
CA ARG A 175 -15.04 -26.86 3.47
C ARG A 175 -14.66 -26.28 4.83
N PRO A 176 -14.78 -27.05 5.94
CA PRO A 176 -14.32 -26.62 7.25
C PRO A 176 -12.83 -26.30 7.24
N TYR A 177 -12.47 -25.22 7.91
CA TYR A 177 -11.09 -24.76 8.02
C TYR A 177 -10.84 -24.16 9.40
N PHE A 178 -9.72 -24.51 10.05
CA PHE A 178 -9.30 -23.94 11.31
C PHE A 178 -8.49 -22.66 11.05
N ALA A 179 -8.93 -21.55 11.62
CA ALA A 179 -8.24 -20.28 11.51
C ALA A 179 -8.13 -19.62 12.90
N PRO A 180 -7.04 -18.90 13.19
CA PRO A 180 -6.97 -18.03 14.36
C PRO A 180 -8.04 -16.96 14.28
N ALA A 181 -8.67 -16.70 15.43
CA ALA A 181 -9.70 -15.67 15.52
C ALA A 181 -9.52 -14.83 16.77
N CYS A 182 -9.80 -13.54 16.65
CA CYS A 182 -9.93 -12.62 17.75
C CYS A 182 -11.41 -12.47 18.11
N VAL A 183 -11.75 -12.51 19.39
CA VAL A 183 -13.13 -12.38 19.86
C VAL A 183 -13.78 -11.03 19.47
N GLU A 184 -12.97 -9.98 19.28
CA GLU A 184 -13.46 -8.66 18.85
C GLU A 184 -13.50 -8.50 17.32
N HIS A 185 -12.58 -9.15 16.57
CA HIS A 185 -12.34 -8.83 15.15
C HIS A 185 -12.67 -9.98 14.20
N GLY A 186 -13.03 -11.17 14.73
CA GLY A 186 -13.25 -12.37 13.92
C GLY A 186 -11.94 -13.00 13.42
N PRO A 187 -11.94 -13.69 12.28
CA PRO A 187 -10.76 -14.35 11.74
C PRO A 187 -9.59 -13.36 11.54
N VAL A 188 -8.39 -13.76 11.96
CA VAL A 188 -7.16 -12.98 11.82
C VAL A 188 -6.09 -13.80 11.10
N ALA A 189 -5.17 -13.11 10.39
CA ALA A 189 -4.02 -13.79 9.80
C ALA A 189 -3.02 -14.23 10.88
N ILE A 190 -2.22 -15.26 10.57
CA ILE A 190 -1.12 -15.73 11.45
C ILE A 190 0.11 -14.79 11.35
N ASP A 191 -0.06 -13.62 10.87
CA ASP A 191 1.00 -12.63 10.64
C ASP A 191 1.21 -11.79 11.90
N ALA A 192 2.48 -11.48 12.20
CA ALA A 192 2.86 -10.73 13.39
C ALA A 192 2.23 -9.31 13.45
N SER A 193 1.90 -8.71 12.32
CA SER A 193 1.24 -7.40 12.26
C SER A 193 -0.22 -7.45 12.75
N GLU A 194 -0.89 -8.59 12.60
CA GLU A 194 -2.26 -8.78 13.09
C GLU A 194 -2.30 -9.34 14.53
N THR A 195 -1.26 -10.03 14.98
CA THR A 195 -1.16 -10.51 16.38
C THR A 195 -0.99 -9.37 17.38
N ASP A 196 -0.49 -8.20 16.97
CA ASP A 196 -0.42 -7.03 17.85
C ASP A 196 -1.81 -6.46 18.21
N ILE A 197 -2.81 -6.71 17.39
CA ILE A 197 -4.20 -6.33 17.66
C ILE A 197 -4.80 -7.24 18.75
N SER A 198 -4.33 -8.48 18.84
CA SER A 198 -4.82 -9.52 19.76
C SER A 198 -4.11 -9.56 21.10
N LYS A 199 -3.11 -8.72 21.38
CA LYS A 199 -2.38 -8.69 22.66
C LYS A 199 -3.24 -8.35 23.87
N GLY A 200 -4.52 -8.02 23.70
CA GLY A 200 -5.48 -7.78 24.78
C GLY A 200 -6.45 -8.92 25.09
N GLY A 201 -6.54 -9.94 24.24
CA GLY A 201 -7.41 -11.11 24.43
C GLY A 201 -6.78 -12.34 23.79
N GLY A 202 -6.78 -13.47 24.44
CA GLY A 202 -6.23 -14.70 23.91
C GLY A 202 -6.82 -15.03 22.53
N ALA A 203 -5.96 -15.40 21.57
CA ALA A 203 -6.44 -15.90 20.30
C ALA A 203 -7.06 -17.29 20.51
N GLU A 204 -8.33 -17.44 20.17
CA GLU A 204 -8.98 -18.74 20.12
C GLU A 204 -8.93 -19.27 18.68
N VAL A 205 -8.73 -20.58 18.56
CA VAL A 205 -8.84 -21.26 17.26
C VAL A 205 -10.29 -21.64 17.08
N LEU A 206 -10.96 -20.98 16.14
CA LEU A 206 -12.35 -21.27 15.79
C LEU A 206 -12.41 -22.04 14.47
N GLU A 207 -13.36 -22.95 14.37
CA GLU A 207 -13.67 -23.64 13.13
C GLU A 207 -14.63 -22.79 12.29
N TYR A 208 -14.22 -22.47 11.06
CA TYR A 208 -15.06 -21.76 10.09
C TYR A 208 -15.42 -22.65 8.92
N THR A 209 -16.64 -22.53 8.46
CA THR A 209 -17.08 -23.11 7.20
C THR A 209 -17.08 -21.99 6.15
N LEU A 210 -16.19 -22.08 5.18
CA LEU A 210 -16.06 -21.16 4.06
C LEU A 210 -16.98 -21.59 2.89
#